data_c86e15dd8821bcb2a6d4aa57134d83fe
#
_entry.id   c86e15dd8821bcb2a6d4aa57134d83fe
#
_cell.length_a   1.000
_cell.length_b   1.000
_cell.length_c   1.000
_cell.angle_alpha   90.00
_cell.angle_beta   90.00
_cell.angle_gamma   90.00
#
_symmetry.space_group_name_H-M   'P 1'
#
loop_
_entity.id
_entity.type
_entity.pdbx_description
1 polymer ?
#
loop_
_entity_poly.entity_id
_entity_poly.type
_entity_poly.pdbx_seq_one_letter_code
_entity_poly.pdbx_strand_id
1 'polypeptide(L)'
;MKNRKLMVLAIVTLTVILAAGITSRLRAPQSTINKQVLFPELSGRINDVAAITIEGNKGTITLRQEGGRWVLASADNYPALFNRIKRNVVGMAELRIVDEKTDNPEFYDRLGVEGPKVEGTKSMLITLQDKSGQTIAALIAGNKRQSSSNEPGLYVRKPETARALLVEGFLDISEKPSHWFETHLFDIPSAQVQEARISYPHTGEKQMDNLVIRKDTREQPDFIVNLPGLGKESSTTLIANRISRGLEEMRADNVQSVKNFNFPDDETFITTVNTFDGLVVTARLVKKDKTHYANFTFSADPSAASGNPEKEDTTGTDNQVTDGEQTSPVAQSQMLNKNLSPWVYEIPDFLYEALTTRPDQFRKQTLLPEEE
;
A
#
# COMPACT_ATOMS: atom_id res chain seq x y z
N MET A 1 55.94 -53.70 -27.65
CA MET A 1 56.36 -52.85 -26.55
C MET A 1 55.52 -51.53 -26.45
N LYS A 2 54.91 -51.06 -27.51
CA LYS A 2 54.13 -49.77 -27.55
C LYS A 2 52.85 -49.85 -26.75
N ASN A 3 52.11 -50.95 -26.70
CA ASN A 3 50.83 -51.10 -26.00
C ASN A 3 50.97 -51.15 -24.48
N ARG A 4 52.12 -51.62 -23.95
CA ARG A 4 52.36 -51.64 -22.50
C ARG A 4 52.53 -50.24 -21.90
N LYS A 5 53.12 -49.27 -22.61
CA LYS A 5 53.28 -47.90 -22.20
C LYS A 5 51.94 -47.16 -22.23
N LEU A 6 51.07 -47.41 -23.19
CA LEU A 6 49.74 -46.84 -23.31
C LEU A 6 48.83 -47.36 -22.17
N MET A 7 48.93 -48.63 -21.82
CA MET A 7 48.15 -49.21 -20.73
C MET A 7 48.56 -48.65 -19.35
N VAL A 8 49.87 -48.45 -19.13
CA VAL A 8 50.36 -47.79 -17.90
C VAL A 8 49.89 -46.35 -17.83
N LEU A 9 49.95 -45.60 -18.94
CA LEU A 9 49.46 -44.23 -18.99
C LEU A 9 47.96 -44.15 -18.68
N ALA A 10 47.14 -45.04 -19.26
CA ALA A 10 45.71 -45.09 -19.01
C ALA A 10 45.38 -45.38 -17.51
N ILE A 11 46.12 -46.30 -16.89
CA ILE A 11 45.95 -46.61 -15.45
C ILE A 11 46.33 -45.41 -14.58
N VAL A 12 47.42 -44.72 -14.86
CA VAL A 12 47.85 -43.52 -14.11
C VAL A 12 46.84 -42.40 -14.26
N THR A 13 46.34 -42.17 -15.47
CA THR A 13 45.30 -41.16 -15.71
C THR A 13 44.00 -41.46 -14.96
N LEU A 14 43.56 -42.71 -14.97
CA LEU A 14 42.38 -43.15 -14.24
C LEU A 14 42.54 -42.98 -12.70
N THR A 15 43.72 -43.29 -12.18
CA THR A 15 44.03 -43.14 -10.75
C THR A 15 44.05 -41.65 -10.33
N VAL A 16 44.58 -40.76 -11.18
CA VAL A 16 44.57 -39.31 -10.94
C VAL A 16 43.17 -38.76 -10.98
N ILE A 17 42.33 -39.18 -11.94
CA ILE A 17 40.91 -38.75 -12.00
C ILE A 17 40.13 -39.23 -10.76
N LEU A 18 40.32 -40.48 -10.34
CA LEU A 18 39.69 -41.00 -9.13
C LEU A 18 40.17 -40.26 -7.87
N ALA A 19 41.47 -39.99 -7.74
CA ALA A 19 42.02 -39.25 -6.62
C ALA A 19 41.50 -37.79 -6.61
N ALA A 20 41.41 -37.15 -7.78
CA ALA A 20 40.83 -35.82 -7.91
C ALA A 20 39.32 -35.81 -7.55
N GLY A 21 38.55 -36.81 -7.96
CA GLY A 21 37.14 -36.98 -7.61
C GLY A 21 36.91 -37.19 -6.11
N ILE A 22 37.77 -38.01 -5.48
CA ILE A 22 37.72 -38.25 -4.00
C ILE A 22 38.11 -36.98 -3.25
N THR A 23 39.17 -36.30 -3.65
CA THR A 23 39.59 -35.04 -3.00
C THR A 23 38.61 -33.92 -3.21
N SER A 24 37.93 -33.84 -4.35
CA SER A 24 36.83 -32.89 -4.59
C SER A 24 35.63 -33.17 -3.71
N ARG A 25 35.26 -34.43 -3.50
CA ARG A 25 34.18 -34.79 -2.54
C ARG A 25 34.54 -34.55 -1.07
N LEU A 26 35.79 -34.81 -0.69
CA LEU A 26 36.29 -34.59 0.66
C LEU A 26 36.51 -33.08 0.96
N ARG A 27 36.75 -32.27 -0.06
CA ARG A 27 36.91 -30.82 0.07
C ARG A 27 35.61 -30.06 -0.28
N ALA A 28 34.56 -30.71 -0.76
CA ALA A 28 33.24 -30.09 -0.78
C ALA A 28 32.91 -29.71 0.67
N PRO A 29 32.78 -28.41 0.99
CA PRO A 29 32.37 -28.03 2.34
C PRO A 29 31.02 -28.69 2.56
N GLN A 30 30.99 -29.74 3.37
CA GLN A 30 29.76 -30.23 3.97
C GLN A 30 29.36 -29.12 4.95
N SER A 31 28.63 -28.12 4.45
CA SER A 31 27.91 -27.21 5.30
C SER A 31 26.75 -27.97 5.97
N THR A 32 27.11 -28.92 6.84
CA THR A 32 26.26 -29.29 7.97
C THR A 32 26.30 -28.09 8.94
N ILE A 33 25.99 -26.90 8.44
CA ILE A 33 25.60 -25.80 9.30
C ILE A 33 24.25 -26.29 9.83
N ASN A 34 24.27 -26.76 11.05
CA ASN A 34 23.08 -26.85 11.87
C ASN A 34 22.48 -25.44 11.82
N LYS A 35 21.46 -25.22 10.95
CA LYS A 35 20.92 -23.89 10.61
C LYS A 35 20.41 -23.25 11.91
N GLN A 36 21.31 -22.58 12.63
CA GLN A 36 21.00 -21.98 13.92
C GLN A 36 20.01 -20.84 13.71
N VAL A 37 18.96 -20.81 14.51
CA VAL A 37 17.99 -19.72 14.52
C VAL A 37 18.69 -18.43 14.97
N LEU A 38 18.46 -17.33 14.26
CA LEU A 38 19.10 -16.04 14.54
C LEU A 38 18.69 -15.46 15.90
N PHE A 39 17.42 -15.63 16.28
CA PHE A 39 16.82 -15.18 17.54
C PHE A 39 16.14 -16.34 18.27
N PRO A 40 16.88 -17.21 18.97
CA PRO A 40 16.29 -18.40 19.62
C PRO A 40 15.21 -18.07 20.66
N GLU A 41 15.36 -16.97 21.38
CA GLU A 41 14.42 -16.56 22.45
C GLU A 41 13.13 -15.95 21.88
N LEU A 42 13.15 -15.42 20.65
CA LEU A 42 12.00 -14.75 20.05
C LEU A 42 10.83 -15.71 19.81
N SER A 43 11.10 -16.97 19.47
CA SER A 43 10.06 -17.98 19.24
C SER A 43 9.13 -18.18 20.43
N GLY A 44 9.67 -18.11 21.66
CA GLY A 44 8.88 -18.18 22.90
C GLY A 44 8.19 -16.86 23.28
N ARG A 45 8.59 -15.76 22.69
CA ARG A 45 8.16 -14.40 23.05
C ARG A 45 7.39 -13.67 21.94
N ILE A 46 6.97 -14.36 20.88
CA ILE A 46 6.22 -13.77 19.75
C ILE A 46 4.97 -13.02 20.26
N ASN A 47 4.28 -13.56 21.24
CA ASN A 47 3.07 -12.97 21.82
C ASN A 47 3.34 -11.80 22.76
N ASP A 48 4.59 -11.62 23.20
CA ASP A 48 5.00 -10.50 24.05
C ASP A 48 5.23 -9.24 23.22
N VAL A 49 5.41 -9.36 21.90
CA VAL A 49 5.66 -8.22 21.01
C VAL A 49 4.45 -7.28 21.03
N ALA A 50 4.68 -6.07 21.52
CA ALA A 50 3.66 -5.02 21.64
C ALA A 50 3.95 -3.79 20.79
N ALA A 51 5.21 -3.58 20.37
CA ALA A 51 5.59 -2.51 19.46
C ALA A 51 6.65 -2.99 18.45
N ILE A 52 6.61 -2.39 17.26
CA ILE A 52 7.57 -2.61 16.18
C ILE A 52 7.96 -1.24 15.63
N THR A 53 9.26 -0.98 15.57
CA THR A 53 9.79 0.20 14.90
C THR A 53 10.60 -0.25 13.68
N ILE A 54 10.39 0.41 12.55
CA ILE A 54 11.14 0.18 11.31
C ILE A 54 11.70 1.52 10.89
N GLU A 55 13.01 1.66 10.99
CA GLU A 55 13.74 2.85 10.62
C GLU A 55 14.41 2.62 9.27
N GLY A 56 14.12 3.47 8.31
CA GLY A 56 14.76 3.52 7.00
C GLY A 56 15.33 4.90 6.71
N ASN A 57 15.95 5.06 5.55
CA ASN A 57 16.54 6.34 5.13
C ASN A 57 15.48 7.44 4.91
N LYS A 58 14.24 7.07 4.54
CA LYS A 58 13.17 8.02 4.21
C LYS A 58 12.22 8.30 5.36
N GLY A 59 12.29 7.51 6.44
CA GLY A 59 11.40 7.69 7.58
C GLY A 59 11.38 6.52 8.55
N THR A 60 10.53 6.68 9.55
CA THR A 60 10.33 5.70 10.60
C THR A 60 8.86 5.32 10.69
N ILE A 61 8.60 4.04 10.67
CA ILE A 61 7.28 3.44 10.92
C ILE A 61 7.26 2.92 12.34
N THR A 62 6.23 3.29 13.08
CA THR A 62 5.96 2.76 14.42
C THR A 62 4.59 2.10 14.45
N LEU A 63 4.58 0.81 14.75
CA LEU A 63 3.40 -0.01 14.93
C LEU A 63 3.30 -0.39 16.40
N ARG A 64 2.11 -0.32 17.00
CA ARG A 64 1.92 -0.73 18.40
C ARG A 64 0.55 -1.34 18.64
N GLN A 65 0.45 -2.11 19.71
CA GLN A 65 -0.84 -2.59 20.20
C GLN A 65 -1.51 -1.51 21.04
N GLU A 66 -2.76 -1.18 20.70
CA GLU A 66 -3.60 -0.25 21.43
C GLU A 66 -5.03 -0.79 21.50
N GLY A 67 -5.59 -0.95 22.71
CA GLY A 67 -6.94 -1.49 22.88
C GLY A 67 -7.14 -2.90 22.28
N GLY A 68 -6.11 -3.73 22.26
CA GLY A 68 -6.15 -5.09 21.69
C GLY A 68 -6.03 -5.16 20.17
N ARG A 69 -5.80 -4.03 19.50
CA ARG A 69 -5.61 -3.95 18.04
C ARG A 69 -4.24 -3.35 17.72
N TRP A 70 -3.72 -3.69 16.54
CA TRP A 70 -2.51 -3.06 16.03
C TRP A 70 -2.86 -1.76 15.28
N VAL A 71 -2.08 -0.73 15.57
CA VAL A 71 -2.22 0.59 14.97
C VAL A 71 -0.88 1.09 14.44
N LEU A 72 -0.94 1.90 13.40
CA LEU A 72 0.17 2.65 12.85
C LEU A 72 0.32 3.95 13.65
N ALA A 73 1.15 3.90 14.69
CA ALA A 73 1.33 5.02 15.61
C ALA A 73 1.96 6.25 14.93
N SER A 74 2.82 6.02 13.92
CA SER A 74 3.39 7.09 13.08
C SER A 74 2.38 7.76 12.15
N ALA A 75 1.13 7.26 12.09
CA ALA A 75 0.00 7.83 11.35
C ALA A 75 -1.23 8.01 12.27
N ASP A 76 -1.02 8.66 13.40
CA ASP A 76 -2.08 9.02 14.38
C ASP A 76 -2.91 7.82 14.88
N ASN A 77 -2.30 6.63 14.98
CA ASN A 77 -2.94 5.38 15.39
C ASN A 77 -3.99 4.83 14.38
N TYR A 78 -3.75 5.03 13.09
CA TYR A 78 -4.57 4.40 12.06
C TYR A 78 -4.53 2.87 12.19
N PRO A 79 -5.65 2.15 11.93
CA PRO A 79 -5.66 0.68 11.99
C PRO A 79 -4.62 0.04 11.08
N ALA A 80 -3.80 -0.85 11.63
CA ALA A 80 -2.73 -1.51 10.89
C ALA A 80 -3.10 -2.94 10.48
N LEU A 81 -2.48 -3.43 9.39
CA LEU A 81 -2.68 -4.78 8.85
C LEU A 81 -2.04 -5.85 9.76
N PHE A 82 -2.83 -6.42 10.65
CA PHE A 82 -2.38 -7.45 11.62
C PHE A 82 -1.67 -8.62 10.93
N ASN A 83 -2.20 -9.13 9.83
CA ASN A 83 -1.62 -10.29 9.14
C ASN A 83 -0.21 -10.01 8.61
N ARG A 84 0.07 -8.77 8.18
CA ARG A 84 1.40 -8.36 7.73
C ARG A 84 2.36 -8.23 8.91
N ILE A 85 1.91 -7.65 10.01
CA ILE A 85 2.66 -7.54 11.25
C ILE A 85 3.02 -8.94 11.77
N LYS A 86 2.04 -9.82 11.92
CA LYS A 86 2.22 -11.21 12.35
C LYS A 86 3.26 -11.94 11.49
N ARG A 87 3.15 -11.81 10.17
CA ARG A 87 4.07 -12.46 9.21
C ARG A 87 5.52 -12.01 9.42
N ASN A 88 5.75 -10.72 9.67
CA ASN A 88 7.09 -10.20 9.92
C ASN A 88 7.65 -10.62 11.28
N VAL A 89 6.84 -10.64 12.34
CA VAL A 89 7.28 -11.10 13.66
C VAL A 89 7.64 -12.59 13.63
N VAL A 90 6.79 -13.42 13.03
CA VAL A 90 7.05 -14.85 12.85
C VAL A 90 8.25 -15.06 11.93
N GLY A 91 8.30 -14.35 10.79
CA GLY A 91 9.45 -14.42 9.87
C GLY A 91 10.77 -14.09 10.55
N MET A 92 10.79 -13.08 11.43
CA MET A 92 11.99 -12.73 12.20
C MET A 92 12.39 -13.83 13.20
N ALA A 93 11.42 -14.50 13.83
CA ALA A 93 11.66 -15.63 14.74
C ALA A 93 12.17 -16.88 14.01
N GLU A 94 11.85 -17.04 12.73
CA GLU A 94 12.21 -18.19 11.91
C GLU A 94 13.50 -18.00 11.08
N LEU A 95 14.13 -16.82 11.13
CA LEU A 95 15.38 -16.56 10.40
C LEU A 95 16.48 -17.53 10.84
N ARG A 96 17.11 -18.20 9.89
CA ARG A 96 18.19 -19.17 10.13
C ARG A 96 19.49 -18.70 9.51
N ILE A 97 20.57 -18.79 10.27
CA ILE A 97 21.91 -18.44 9.80
C ILE A 97 22.38 -19.49 8.78
N VAL A 98 22.71 -19.01 7.58
CA VAL A 98 23.27 -19.84 6.49
C VAL A 98 24.78 -19.69 6.42
N ASP A 99 25.27 -18.44 6.63
CA ASP A 99 26.67 -18.15 6.46
C ASP A 99 27.06 -16.87 7.22
N GLU A 100 28.25 -16.83 7.75
CA GLU A 100 28.88 -15.63 8.30
C GLU A 100 29.56 -14.84 7.19
N LYS A 101 29.38 -13.53 7.22
CA LYS A 101 29.98 -12.64 6.24
C LYS A 101 31.04 -11.76 6.89
N THR A 102 31.19 -10.53 6.47
CA THR A 102 32.19 -9.61 6.95
C THR A 102 31.85 -9.02 8.33
N ASP A 103 32.88 -8.68 9.10
CA ASP A 103 32.80 -7.81 10.26
C ASP A 103 33.49 -6.45 10.02
N ASN A 104 34.05 -6.25 8.82
CA ASN A 104 34.62 -4.97 8.41
C ASN A 104 33.54 -4.03 7.86
N PRO A 105 33.30 -2.85 8.49
CA PRO A 105 32.31 -1.87 8.07
C PRO A 105 32.48 -1.37 6.62
N GLU A 106 33.69 -1.37 6.06
CA GLU A 106 33.95 -0.94 4.68
C GLU A 106 33.24 -1.79 3.63
N PHE A 107 32.76 -2.98 4.00
CA PHE A 107 32.05 -3.88 3.10
C PHE A 107 30.56 -3.97 3.36
N TYR A 108 30.01 -3.20 4.34
CA TYR A 108 28.59 -3.23 4.66
C TYR A 108 27.72 -2.71 3.52
N ASP A 109 28.18 -1.73 2.75
CA ASP A 109 27.48 -1.17 1.58
C ASP A 109 27.12 -2.24 0.55
N ARG A 110 28.04 -3.20 0.30
CA ARG A 110 27.83 -4.30 -0.64
C ARG A 110 26.70 -5.24 -0.20
N LEU A 111 26.51 -5.38 1.09
CA LEU A 111 25.49 -6.21 1.70
C LEU A 111 24.23 -5.40 2.08
N GLY A 112 24.31 -4.07 2.06
CA GLY A 112 23.24 -3.16 2.45
C GLY A 112 22.94 -3.22 3.96
N VAL A 113 23.97 -3.40 4.80
CA VAL A 113 23.80 -3.56 6.27
C VAL A 113 24.49 -2.45 7.08
N GLU A 114 24.72 -1.29 6.48
CA GLU A 114 25.37 -0.13 7.12
C GLU A 114 24.58 0.42 8.29
N GLY A 115 23.28 0.45 8.16
CA GLY A 115 22.33 1.03 9.09
C GLY A 115 21.52 2.17 8.48
N PRO A 116 20.33 2.46 9.01
CA PRO A 116 19.33 3.33 8.34
C PRO A 116 19.73 4.80 8.29
N LYS A 117 20.71 5.25 9.09
CA LYS A 117 21.14 6.64 9.17
C LYS A 117 22.21 7.02 8.13
N VAL A 118 22.73 6.04 7.37
CA VAL A 118 23.70 6.29 6.32
C VAL A 118 22.97 6.80 5.10
N GLU A 119 23.41 7.94 4.57
CA GLU A 119 22.80 8.55 3.40
C GLU A 119 22.84 7.62 2.18
N GLY A 120 21.71 7.48 1.47
CA GLY A 120 21.61 6.63 0.29
C GLY A 120 21.48 5.13 0.57
N THR A 121 21.56 4.69 1.83
CA THR A 121 21.39 3.29 2.20
C THR A 121 19.96 2.78 1.88
N LYS A 122 19.86 1.51 1.62
CA LYS A 122 18.57 0.78 1.54
C LYS A 122 18.31 -0.09 2.76
N SER A 123 19.25 -0.07 3.73
CA SER A 123 19.08 -0.85 4.95
C SER A 123 17.92 -0.34 5.80
N MET A 124 17.25 -1.25 6.49
CA MET A 124 16.22 -0.93 7.46
C MET A 124 16.52 -1.59 8.79
N LEU A 125 16.42 -0.82 9.87
CA LEU A 125 16.47 -1.36 11.22
C LEU A 125 15.06 -1.69 11.67
N ILE A 126 14.80 -2.96 11.95
CA ILE A 126 13.57 -3.42 12.61
C ILE A 126 13.85 -3.73 14.07
N THR A 127 13.04 -3.18 14.98
CA THR A 127 13.11 -3.39 16.42
C THR A 127 11.78 -3.89 16.94
N LEU A 128 11.77 -5.03 17.62
CA LEU A 128 10.61 -5.60 18.30
C LEU A 128 10.71 -5.32 19.80
N GLN A 129 9.64 -4.78 20.38
CA GLN A 129 9.60 -4.42 21.80
C GLN A 129 8.38 -5.03 22.48
N ASP A 130 8.51 -5.33 23.76
CA ASP A 130 7.39 -5.74 24.60
C ASP A 130 6.59 -4.55 25.15
N LYS A 131 5.57 -4.83 25.96
CA LYS A 131 4.69 -3.79 26.55
C LYS A 131 5.42 -2.85 27.49
N SER A 132 6.57 -3.24 28.04
CA SER A 132 7.41 -2.38 28.89
C SER A 132 8.35 -1.49 28.10
N GLY A 133 8.43 -1.67 26.76
CA GLY A 133 9.36 -0.99 25.87
C GLY A 133 10.73 -1.67 25.81
N GLN A 134 10.90 -2.85 26.45
CA GLN A 134 12.15 -3.61 26.37
C GLN A 134 12.28 -4.23 24.97
N THR A 135 13.46 -4.08 24.38
CA THR A 135 13.78 -4.72 23.10
C THR A 135 13.87 -6.23 23.24
N ILE A 136 13.03 -6.95 22.48
CA ILE A 136 13.07 -8.41 22.38
C ILE A 136 14.07 -8.86 21.32
N ALA A 137 14.06 -8.18 20.15
CA ALA A 137 14.96 -8.44 19.06
C ALA A 137 15.13 -7.19 18.19
N ALA A 138 16.33 -7.02 17.62
CA ALA A 138 16.62 -5.94 16.68
C ALA A 138 17.50 -6.46 15.54
N LEU A 139 17.24 -5.99 14.32
CA LEU A 139 17.89 -6.46 13.10
C LEU A 139 18.02 -5.36 12.07
N ILE A 140 19.22 -5.16 11.56
CA ILE A 140 19.45 -4.39 10.34
C ILE A 140 19.29 -5.35 9.15
N ALA A 141 18.26 -5.14 8.35
CA ALA A 141 17.95 -5.89 7.15
C ALA A 141 18.56 -5.16 5.93
N GLY A 142 19.36 -5.87 5.18
CA GLY A 142 20.06 -5.39 3.99
C GLY A 142 19.51 -5.96 2.69
N ASN A 143 20.42 -6.23 1.75
CA ASN A 143 20.08 -6.70 0.43
C ASN A 143 19.54 -8.15 0.46
N LYS A 144 18.56 -8.44 -0.42
CA LYS A 144 18.14 -9.81 -0.69
C LYS A 144 19.20 -10.50 -1.54
N ARG A 145 19.54 -11.74 -1.19
CA ARG A 145 20.42 -12.55 -2.03
C ARG A 145 19.64 -12.98 -3.27
N GLN A 146 20.16 -12.61 -4.43
CA GLN A 146 19.71 -13.18 -5.70
C GLN A 146 20.34 -14.58 -5.82
N SER A 147 19.54 -15.61 -5.74
CA SER A 147 19.98 -17.00 -5.89
C SER A 147 19.21 -17.68 -7.02
N SER A 148 19.91 -18.51 -7.80
CA SER A 148 19.28 -19.45 -8.73
C SER A 148 18.62 -20.64 -8.01
N SER A 149 18.86 -20.82 -6.72
CA SER A 149 18.15 -21.76 -5.85
C SER A 149 16.89 -21.09 -5.27
N ASN A 150 15.79 -21.84 -5.14
CA ASN A 150 14.49 -21.35 -4.65
C ASN A 150 14.47 -20.89 -3.16
N GLU A 151 15.62 -20.79 -2.50
CA GLU A 151 15.69 -20.38 -1.10
C GLU A 151 15.99 -18.88 -0.99
N PRO A 152 15.02 -18.06 -0.53
CA PRO A 152 15.22 -16.64 -0.35
C PRO A 152 16.25 -16.39 0.75
N GLY A 153 17.28 -15.61 0.47
CA GLY A 153 18.30 -15.21 1.42
C GLY A 153 18.28 -13.71 1.66
N LEU A 154 18.64 -13.31 2.87
CA LEU A 154 18.72 -11.91 3.29
C LEU A 154 20.05 -11.68 3.98
N TYR A 155 20.77 -10.61 3.60
CA TYR A 155 21.92 -10.14 4.39
C TYR A 155 21.41 -9.32 5.56
N VAL A 156 21.94 -9.63 6.74
CA VAL A 156 21.49 -8.99 7.99
C VAL A 156 22.66 -8.72 8.92
N ARG A 157 22.46 -7.81 9.86
CA ARG A 157 23.40 -7.58 10.98
C ARG A 157 22.61 -7.22 12.23
N LYS A 158 22.98 -7.78 13.37
CA LYS A 158 22.45 -7.31 14.66
C LYS A 158 23.08 -5.96 14.98
N PRO A 159 22.32 -4.96 15.46
CA PRO A 159 22.87 -3.62 15.73
C PRO A 159 24.08 -3.63 16.69
N GLU A 160 24.07 -4.53 17.67
CA GLU A 160 25.11 -4.64 18.71
C GLU A 160 26.37 -5.36 18.22
N THR A 161 26.36 -5.96 17.01
CA THR A 161 27.50 -6.76 16.52
C THR A 161 28.05 -6.18 15.23
N ALA A 162 29.35 -6.36 15.01
CA ALA A 162 29.98 -6.03 13.74
C ALA A 162 29.70 -7.09 12.65
N ARG A 163 29.45 -8.35 13.04
CA ARG A 163 29.33 -9.46 12.10
C ARG A 163 28.05 -9.37 11.27
N ALA A 164 28.21 -9.22 9.96
CA ALA A 164 27.14 -9.41 8.98
C ALA A 164 26.93 -10.90 8.72
N LEU A 165 25.69 -11.29 8.50
CA LEU A 165 25.26 -12.66 8.30
C LEU A 165 24.44 -12.77 7.01
N LEU A 166 24.46 -13.94 6.39
CA LEU A 166 23.45 -14.36 5.42
C LEU A 166 22.47 -15.26 6.15
N VAL A 167 21.20 -14.93 6.11
CA VAL A 167 20.14 -15.76 6.69
C VAL A 167 19.19 -16.25 5.61
N GLU A 168 18.59 -17.41 5.87
CA GLU A 168 17.44 -17.95 5.15
C GLU A 168 16.18 -17.49 5.88
N GLY A 169 15.15 -17.12 5.10
CA GLY A 169 13.87 -16.63 5.61
C GLY A 169 13.39 -15.42 4.83
N PHE A 170 12.24 -14.91 5.22
CA PHE A 170 11.57 -13.82 4.54
C PHE A 170 11.08 -12.76 5.52
N LEU A 171 11.39 -11.51 5.18
CA LEU A 171 10.83 -10.31 5.84
C LEU A 171 10.20 -9.41 4.78
N ASP A 172 8.98 -8.97 5.06
CA ASP A 172 8.21 -8.03 4.23
C ASP A 172 8.11 -6.68 4.96
N ILE A 173 9.24 -6.00 5.08
CA ILE A 173 9.38 -4.73 5.79
C ILE A 173 9.47 -3.55 4.81
N SER A 174 8.95 -2.41 5.22
CA SER A 174 8.99 -1.18 4.44
C SER A 174 8.90 0.05 5.36
N GLU A 175 9.59 1.12 4.97
CA GLU A 175 9.48 2.45 5.60
C GLU A 175 8.30 3.27 5.06
N LYS A 176 7.50 2.71 4.12
CA LYS A 176 6.31 3.37 3.57
C LYS A 176 5.08 3.09 4.44
N PRO A 177 4.33 4.12 4.87
CA PRO A 177 3.10 3.94 5.65
C PRO A 177 2.07 3.03 4.96
N SER A 178 1.85 3.22 3.64
CA SER A 178 0.91 2.44 2.84
C SER A 178 1.17 0.93 2.84
N HIS A 179 2.37 0.51 3.22
CA HIS A 179 2.68 -0.90 3.38
C HIS A 179 1.97 -1.53 4.58
N TRP A 180 1.55 -0.73 5.58
CA TRP A 180 1.10 -1.21 6.88
C TRP A 180 -0.38 -1.08 7.15
N PHE A 181 -1.14 -0.45 6.24
CA PHE A 181 -2.59 -0.30 6.35
C PHE A 181 -3.31 -0.72 5.05
N GLU A 182 -4.64 -0.86 5.11
CA GLU A 182 -5.46 -1.11 3.92
C GLU A 182 -5.51 0.16 3.07
N THR A 183 -4.88 0.13 1.92
CA THR A 183 -4.77 1.29 1.02
C THR A 183 -6.02 1.52 0.20
N HIS A 184 -6.82 0.49 -0.08
CA HIS A 184 -8.10 0.62 -0.75
C HIS A 184 -9.14 1.09 0.26
N LEU A 185 -9.68 2.30 0.08
CA LEU A 185 -10.60 2.93 1.02
C LEU A 185 -12.06 2.56 0.74
N PHE A 186 -12.48 2.77 -0.50
CA PHE A 186 -13.81 2.45 -1.01
C PHE A 186 -13.79 2.48 -2.54
N ASP A 187 -14.84 1.96 -3.15
CA ASP A 187 -15.07 1.97 -4.59
C ASP A 187 -16.49 2.42 -4.90
N ILE A 188 -16.64 3.46 -5.73
CA ILE A 188 -17.91 3.92 -6.27
C ILE A 188 -17.77 3.94 -7.78
N PRO A 189 -18.28 2.90 -8.46
CA PRO A 189 -18.23 2.82 -9.92
C PRO A 189 -18.94 4.00 -10.59
N SER A 190 -18.37 4.53 -11.68
CA SER A 190 -18.95 5.64 -12.42
C SER A 190 -20.38 5.38 -12.93
N ALA A 191 -20.73 4.10 -13.11
CA ALA A 191 -22.10 3.69 -13.43
C ALA A 191 -23.13 3.98 -12.32
N GLN A 192 -22.66 4.08 -11.05
CA GLN A 192 -23.52 4.43 -9.91
C GLN A 192 -23.65 5.94 -9.72
N VAL A 193 -22.77 6.74 -10.32
CA VAL A 193 -22.77 8.20 -10.16
C VAL A 193 -23.92 8.81 -10.94
N GLN A 194 -24.81 9.51 -10.23
CA GLN A 194 -25.90 10.28 -10.79
C GLN A 194 -25.48 11.73 -11.06
N GLU A 195 -24.88 12.39 -10.06
CA GLU A 195 -24.41 13.77 -10.17
C GLU A 195 -23.06 13.91 -9.46
N ALA A 196 -22.16 14.69 -10.04
CA ALA A 196 -20.99 15.18 -9.32
C ALA A 196 -20.93 16.71 -9.44
N ARG A 197 -20.73 17.38 -8.30
CA ARG A 197 -20.64 18.83 -8.16
C ARG A 197 -19.31 19.20 -7.57
N ILE A 198 -18.54 20.03 -8.26
CA ILE A 198 -17.26 20.58 -7.80
C ILE A 198 -17.44 22.04 -7.43
N SER A 199 -17.21 22.34 -6.15
CA SER A 199 -17.18 23.70 -5.62
C SER A 199 -15.73 24.13 -5.44
N TYR A 200 -15.42 25.34 -5.91
CA TYR A 200 -14.06 25.86 -5.97
C TYR A 200 -13.71 26.64 -4.69
N PRO A 201 -12.41 26.73 -4.34
CA PRO A 201 -11.95 27.55 -3.23
C PRO A 201 -12.40 29.00 -3.36
N HIS A 202 -12.70 29.65 -2.24
CA HIS A 202 -13.04 31.07 -2.18
C HIS A 202 -11.76 31.92 -2.33
N THR A 203 -11.47 32.39 -3.56
CA THR A 203 -10.33 33.26 -3.84
C THR A 203 -10.81 34.64 -4.24
N GLY A 204 -10.83 35.60 -3.30
CA GLY A 204 -11.20 37.00 -3.55
C GLY A 204 -12.71 37.24 -3.68
N GLU A 205 -13.09 38.38 -4.33
CA GLU A 205 -14.49 38.84 -4.42
C GLU A 205 -15.37 38.05 -5.41
N LYS A 206 -14.77 37.27 -6.33
CA LYS A 206 -15.51 36.55 -7.37
C LYS A 206 -15.44 35.04 -7.15
N GLN A 207 -16.52 34.49 -6.62
CA GLN A 207 -16.70 33.05 -6.56
C GLN A 207 -16.90 32.47 -7.96
N MET A 208 -16.19 31.38 -8.27
CA MET A 208 -16.44 30.62 -9.50
C MET A 208 -17.74 29.84 -9.38
N ASP A 209 -18.50 29.74 -10.47
CA ASP A 209 -19.67 28.88 -10.54
C ASP A 209 -19.26 27.41 -10.39
N ASN A 210 -20.05 26.63 -9.68
CA ASN A 210 -19.82 25.22 -9.50
C ASN A 210 -19.89 24.48 -10.84
N LEU A 211 -18.98 23.54 -11.03
CA LEU A 211 -19.08 22.60 -12.14
C LEU A 211 -20.00 21.45 -11.74
N VAL A 212 -21.01 21.18 -12.56
CA VAL A 212 -21.93 20.05 -12.33
C VAL A 212 -21.96 19.15 -13.54
N ILE A 213 -21.73 17.86 -13.31
CA ILE A 213 -21.96 16.79 -14.28
C ILE A 213 -23.08 15.89 -13.76
N ARG A 214 -23.99 15.43 -14.61
CA ARG A 214 -25.11 14.58 -14.18
C ARG A 214 -25.54 13.61 -15.28
N LYS A 215 -26.18 12.53 -14.85
CA LYS A 215 -26.97 11.62 -15.68
C LYS A 215 -28.42 11.67 -15.23
N ASP A 216 -29.34 11.65 -16.18
CA ASP A 216 -30.76 11.60 -15.87
C ASP A 216 -31.22 10.16 -15.54
N THR A 217 -30.59 9.15 -16.17
CA THR A 217 -30.84 7.72 -15.90
C THR A 217 -29.52 6.95 -15.80
N ARG A 218 -29.55 5.79 -15.17
CA ARG A 218 -28.39 4.91 -14.98
C ARG A 218 -27.85 4.36 -16.30
N GLU A 219 -28.72 4.11 -17.26
CA GLU A 219 -28.42 3.56 -18.59
C GLU A 219 -27.80 4.59 -19.53
N GLN A 220 -27.91 5.87 -19.20
CA GLN A 220 -27.32 6.94 -20.01
C GLN A 220 -25.78 6.77 -20.06
N PRO A 221 -25.17 6.65 -21.26
CA PRO A 221 -23.73 6.38 -21.36
C PRO A 221 -22.87 7.57 -20.91
N ASP A 222 -23.29 8.79 -21.25
CA ASP A 222 -22.48 10.00 -21.05
C ASP A 222 -23.13 10.95 -20.05
N PHE A 223 -22.29 11.70 -19.34
CA PHE A 223 -22.74 12.77 -18.45
C PHE A 223 -23.08 14.05 -19.22
N ILE A 224 -24.11 14.72 -18.80
CA ILE A 224 -24.46 16.08 -19.20
C ILE A 224 -23.62 17.04 -18.35
N VAL A 225 -22.90 17.94 -19.00
CA VAL A 225 -22.11 18.98 -18.31
C VAL A 225 -22.91 20.28 -18.32
N ASN A 226 -23.16 20.82 -17.14
CA ASN A 226 -23.81 22.11 -16.98
C ASN A 226 -22.76 23.21 -16.81
N LEU A 227 -22.35 23.82 -17.91
CA LEU A 227 -21.49 25.00 -17.95
C LEU A 227 -22.05 26.00 -18.99
N PRO A 228 -22.33 27.24 -18.61
CA PRO A 228 -22.77 28.29 -19.55
C PRO A 228 -21.74 28.48 -20.66
N GLY A 229 -22.19 28.36 -21.92
CA GLY A 229 -21.36 28.60 -23.12
C GLY A 229 -20.51 27.40 -23.57
N LEU A 230 -20.73 26.19 -23.05
CA LEU A 230 -20.15 24.97 -23.58
C LEU A 230 -21.09 24.29 -24.58
N GLY A 231 -20.60 24.01 -25.81
CA GLY A 231 -21.30 23.16 -26.76
C GLY A 231 -21.26 21.69 -26.38
N LYS A 232 -22.09 20.87 -27.03
CA LYS A 232 -22.03 19.39 -26.91
C LYS A 232 -20.84 18.87 -27.74
N GLU A 233 -19.63 19.00 -27.22
CA GLU A 233 -18.43 18.52 -27.90
C GLU A 233 -17.88 17.25 -27.26
N SER A 234 -17.21 16.42 -28.07
CA SER A 234 -16.65 15.10 -27.65
C SER A 234 -15.67 15.19 -26.49
N SER A 235 -14.90 16.28 -26.39
CA SER A 235 -13.97 16.55 -25.31
C SER A 235 -14.65 16.72 -23.95
N THR A 236 -15.87 17.23 -23.94
CA THR A 236 -16.70 17.43 -22.74
C THR A 236 -17.05 16.11 -22.09
N THR A 237 -17.38 15.09 -22.88
CA THR A 237 -17.68 13.72 -22.43
C THR A 237 -16.48 13.07 -21.74
N LEU A 238 -15.28 13.19 -22.32
CA LEU A 238 -14.06 12.60 -21.73
C LEU A 238 -13.75 13.17 -20.34
N ILE A 239 -13.87 14.50 -20.17
CA ILE A 239 -13.60 15.16 -18.89
C ILE A 239 -14.68 14.79 -17.87
N ALA A 240 -15.95 14.77 -18.27
CA ALA A 240 -17.07 14.39 -17.40
C ALA A 240 -16.92 12.92 -16.93
N ASN A 241 -16.54 12.02 -17.82
CA ASN A 241 -16.28 10.62 -17.48
C ASN A 241 -15.06 10.48 -16.56
N ARG A 242 -14.03 11.33 -16.69
CA ARG A 242 -12.90 11.36 -15.74
C ARG A 242 -13.35 11.77 -14.34
N ILE A 243 -14.19 12.79 -14.21
CA ILE A 243 -14.72 13.24 -12.92
C ILE A 243 -15.52 12.13 -12.23
N SER A 244 -16.40 11.44 -12.98
CA SER A 244 -17.24 10.37 -12.44
C SER A 244 -16.43 9.16 -11.94
N ARG A 245 -15.24 8.93 -12.52
CA ARG A 245 -14.31 7.89 -12.11
C ARG A 245 -13.40 8.30 -10.96
N GLY A 246 -13.47 9.54 -10.50
CA GLY A 246 -12.63 10.04 -9.42
C GLY A 246 -12.84 9.34 -8.07
N LEU A 247 -13.91 8.55 -7.92
CA LEU A 247 -14.20 7.75 -6.73
C LEU A 247 -14.13 6.23 -6.99
N GLU A 248 -13.76 5.81 -8.20
CA GLU A 248 -13.48 4.40 -8.50
C GLU A 248 -12.15 4.01 -7.86
N GLU A 249 -12.11 2.83 -7.23
CA GLU A 249 -10.87 2.28 -6.64
C GLU A 249 -10.11 3.30 -5.77
N MET A 250 -10.83 4.10 -4.94
CA MET A 250 -10.21 5.14 -4.12
C MET A 250 -9.13 4.56 -3.22
N ARG A 251 -7.90 5.08 -3.35
CA ARG A 251 -6.71 4.59 -2.65
C ARG A 251 -5.96 5.71 -1.96
N ALA A 252 -5.23 5.33 -0.90
CA ALA A 252 -4.38 6.25 -0.16
C ALA A 252 -2.92 5.76 -0.13
N ASP A 253 -1.99 6.71 -0.25
CA ASP A 253 -0.56 6.47 -0.08
C ASP A 253 -0.10 6.71 1.36
N ASN A 254 -0.81 7.57 2.08
CA ASN A 254 -0.55 7.90 3.48
C ASN A 254 -1.85 8.34 4.18
N VAL A 255 -1.83 8.42 5.50
CA VAL A 255 -3.00 8.79 6.31
C VAL A 255 -2.58 9.54 7.56
N GLN A 256 -3.41 10.48 8.01
CA GLN A 256 -3.27 11.19 9.28
C GLN A 256 -4.64 11.58 9.85
N SER A 257 -4.70 11.92 11.12
CA SER A 257 -5.96 12.35 11.75
C SER A 257 -6.44 13.69 11.20
N VAL A 258 -7.74 13.80 10.93
CA VAL A 258 -8.36 15.07 10.53
C VAL A 258 -8.20 16.17 11.60
N LYS A 259 -8.04 15.78 12.87
CA LYS A 259 -7.82 16.72 13.98
C LYS A 259 -6.50 17.48 13.88
N ASN A 260 -5.52 16.88 13.23
CA ASN A 260 -4.17 17.42 13.06
C ASN A 260 -3.95 18.08 11.68
N PHE A 261 -5.03 18.20 10.87
CA PHE A 261 -4.95 18.72 9.53
C PHE A 261 -5.88 19.90 9.30
N ASN A 262 -5.39 20.93 8.63
CA ASN A 262 -6.17 22.11 8.28
C ASN A 262 -6.53 22.09 6.78
N PHE A 263 -7.80 22.39 6.49
CA PHE A 263 -8.33 22.61 5.15
C PHE A 263 -8.70 24.12 5.04
N PRO A 264 -7.80 24.98 4.54
CA PRO A 264 -8.11 26.41 4.35
C PRO A 264 -9.21 26.60 3.32
N ASP A 265 -10.19 27.48 3.59
CA ASP A 265 -11.35 27.69 2.71
C ASP A 265 -10.95 28.27 1.34
N ASP A 266 -9.85 29.03 1.29
CA ASP A 266 -9.30 29.66 0.08
C ASP A 266 -8.45 28.71 -0.78
N GLU A 267 -8.16 27.50 -0.30
CA GLU A 267 -7.39 26.47 -1.02
C GLU A 267 -8.15 25.16 -1.22
N THR A 268 -9.29 24.98 -0.50
CA THR A 268 -10.01 23.70 -0.44
C THR A 268 -11.08 23.60 -1.52
N PHE A 269 -11.01 22.55 -2.32
CA PHE A 269 -12.09 22.11 -3.19
C PHE A 269 -13.06 21.23 -2.40
N ILE A 270 -14.35 21.35 -2.73
CA ILE A 270 -15.38 20.46 -2.20
C ILE A 270 -16.07 19.78 -3.36
N THR A 271 -15.95 18.46 -3.45
CA THR A 271 -16.60 17.67 -4.48
C THR A 271 -17.65 16.78 -3.85
N THR A 272 -18.91 17.00 -4.24
CA THR A 272 -20.05 16.18 -3.78
C THR A 272 -20.49 15.28 -4.91
N VAL A 273 -20.60 13.99 -4.64
CA VAL A 273 -21.06 12.98 -5.61
C VAL A 273 -22.29 12.30 -5.03
N ASN A 274 -23.37 12.35 -5.77
CA ASN A 274 -24.63 11.67 -5.51
C ASN A 274 -24.71 10.41 -6.36
N THR A 275 -25.09 9.29 -5.78
CA THR A 275 -25.33 8.04 -6.52
C THR A 275 -26.80 7.80 -6.75
N PHE A 276 -27.14 7.02 -7.78
CA PHE A 276 -28.52 6.58 -8.04
C PHE A 276 -29.14 5.77 -6.90
N ASP A 277 -28.30 5.15 -6.05
CA ASP A 277 -28.76 4.38 -4.89
C ASP A 277 -28.94 5.25 -3.63
N GLY A 278 -28.68 6.57 -3.73
CA GLY A 278 -28.88 7.53 -2.66
C GLY A 278 -27.69 7.67 -1.70
N LEU A 279 -26.53 7.09 -1.98
CA LEU A 279 -25.30 7.41 -1.25
C LEU A 279 -24.77 8.76 -1.74
N VAL A 280 -24.42 9.64 -0.81
CA VAL A 280 -23.80 10.94 -1.08
C VAL A 280 -22.41 10.95 -0.48
N VAL A 281 -21.40 11.24 -1.30
CA VAL A 281 -20.01 11.38 -0.88
C VAL A 281 -19.59 12.82 -1.01
N THR A 282 -19.05 13.39 0.06
CA THR A 282 -18.42 14.72 0.03
C THR A 282 -16.94 14.59 0.29
N ALA A 283 -16.14 14.96 -0.69
CA ALA A 283 -14.69 15.02 -0.61
C ALA A 283 -14.21 16.45 -0.43
N ARG A 284 -13.45 16.72 0.64
CA ARG A 284 -12.69 17.95 0.82
C ARG A 284 -11.27 17.70 0.35
N LEU A 285 -10.79 18.51 -0.61
CA LEU A 285 -9.51 18.26 -1.27
C LEU A 285 -8.64 19.51 -1.23
N VAL A 286 -7.38 19.34 -0.88
CA VAL A 286 -6.39 20.42 -0.88
C VAL A 286 -5.04 19.91 -1.34
N LYS A 287 -4.30 20.77 -2.02
CA LYS A 287 -2.90 20.54 -2.39
C LYS A 287 -2.00 21.31 -1.43
N LYS A 288 -1.05 20.61 -0.79
CA LYS A 288 0.02 21.23 0.00
C LYS A 288 1.35 20.81 -0.60
N ASP A 289 2.12 21.77 -1.04
CA ASP A 289 3.37 21.56 -1.76
C ASP A 289 3.18 20.67 -3.00
N LYS A 290 3.72 19.46 -2.96
CA LYS A 290 3.59 18.46 -4.05
C LYS A 290 2.62 17.33 -3.72
N THR A 291 1.94 17.39 -2.57
CA THR A 291 1.11 16.31 -2.07
C THR A 291 -0.36 16.70 -2.09
N HIS A 292 -1.22 15.78 -2.46
CA HIS A 292 -2.65 15.94 -2.56
C HIS A 292 -3.35 15.23 -1.40
N TYR A 293 -4.22 15.95 -0.69
CA TYR A 293 -4.92 15.46 0.49
C TYR A 293 -6.42 15.47 0.29
N ALA A 294 -7.08 14.45 0.80
CA ALA A 294 -8.53 14.32 0.79
C ALA A 294 -9.06 13.89 2.16
N ASN A 295 -10.22 14.44 2.54
CA ASN A 295 -11.06 13.93 3.62
C ASN A 295 -12.43 13.61 3.04
N PHE A 296 -13.01 12.47 3.41
CA PHE A 296 -14.28 12.00 2.89
C PHE A 296 -15.34 11.94 4.00
N THR A 297 -16.53 12.45 3.70
CA THR A 297 -17.72 12.27 4.53
C THR A 297 -18.85 11.69 3.68
N PHE A 298 -19.73 10.92 4.30
CA PHE A 298 -20.77 10.18 3.62
C PHE A 298 -22.13 10.48 4.27
N SER A 299 -23.15 10.63 3.44
CA SER A 299 -24.54 10.75 3.88
C SER A 299 -25.45 9.96 2.94
N ALA A 300 -26.71 9.82 3.29
CA ALA A 300 -27.71 9.19 2.46
C ALA A 300 -28.78 10.21 2.08
N ASP A 301 -29.17 10.21 0.81
CA ASP A 301 -30.36 10.92 0.32
C ASP A 301 -31.52 9.92 0.24
N PRO A 302 -32.48 9.97 1.16
CA PRO A 302 -33.61 9.03 1.16
C PRO A 302 -34.55 9.23 -0.04
N SER A 303 -34.51 10.39 -0.68
CA SER A 303 -35.40 10.70 -1.84
C SER A 303 -34.96 9.94 -3.10
N ALA A 304 -33.66 9.70 -3.27
CA ALA A 304 -33.10 8.95 -4.40
C ALA A 304 -33.45 7.44 -4.32
N ALA A 305 -33.52 6.87 -3.12
CA ALA A 305 -33.85 5.46 -2.89
C ALA A 305 -35.31 5.11 -3.23
N SER A 306 -36.21 6.10 -3.32
CA SER A 306 -37.64 5.90 -3.62
C SER A 306 -37.97 5.74 -5.10
N GLY A 307 -36.97 5.84 -5.99
CA GLY A 307 -37.14 5.80 -7.45
C GLY A 307 -37.06 4.39 -8.08
N ASN A 308 -36.99 3.33 -7.31
CA ASN A 308 -37.04 1.96 -7.84
C ASN A 308 -38.45 1.35 -7.64
N PRO A 309 -39.36 1.34 -8.68
CA PRO A 309 -40.73 0.95 -8.52
C PRO A 309 -41.00 -0.57 -8.67
N GLU A 310 -40.11 -1.44 -8.19
CA GLU A 310 -40.38 -2.88 -8.18
C GLU A 310 -39.92 -3.55 -6.87
N LYS A 311 -40.75 -3.40 -5.84
CA LYS A 311 -41.01 -4.49 -4.90
C LYS A 311 -42.52 -4.49 -4.58
N GLU A 312 -43.28 -5.16 -5.43
CA GLU A 312 -44.60 -5.66 -5.03
C GLU A 312 -44.46 -6.59 -3.83
N ASP A 313 -45.26 -6.28 -2.80
CA ASP A 313 -45.56 -7.15 -1.67
C ASP A 313 -46.00 -8.54 -2.18
N THR A 314 -45.13 -9.49 -2.16
CA THR A 314 -45.53 -10.91 -2.17
C THR A 314 -45.19 -11.50 -0.82
N THR A 315 -46.24 -11.54 0.04
CA THR A 315 -46.35 -12.48 1.16
C THR A 315 -46.15 -13.89 0.64
N GLY A 316 -44.99 -14.48 0.91
CA GLY A 316 -44.67 -15.87 0.55
C GLY A 316 -43.45 -16.33 1.33
N THR A 317 -43.75 -17.07 2.41
CA THR A 317 -42.80 -17.85 3.20
C THR A 317 -42.00 -18.77 2.29
N ASP A 318 -40.71 -18.53 2.11
CA ASP A 318 -39.75 -19.62 1.95
C ASP A 318 -38.30 -19.14 2.24
N ASN A 319 -37.64 -19.88 3.13
CA ASN A 319 -36.25 -19.71 3.50
C ASN A 319 -35.36 -20.15 2.34
N GLN A 320 -34.83 -19.18 1.55
CA GLN A 320 -33.64 -19.39 0.78
C GLN A 320 -32.67 -18.22 1.04
N VAL A 321 -31.52 -18.54 1.62
CA VAL A 321 -30.36 -17.69 1.73
C VAL A 321 -29.88 -17.35 0.31
N THR A 322 -30.18 -16.14 -0.16
CA THR A 322 -29.60 -15.59 -1.40
C THR A 322 -28.55 -14.55 -1.01
N ASP A 323 -27.33 -14.82 -1.44
CA ASP A 323 -26.20 -13.90 -1.50
C ASP A 323 -26.63 -12.53 -2.06
N GLY A 324 -26.33 -11.43 -1.33
CA GLY A 324 -26.50 -10.07 -1.82
C GLY A 324 -27.49 -9.21 -1.03
N GLU A 325 -27.42 -9.17 0.31
CA GLU A 325 -28.04 -8.09 1.09
C GLU A 325 -27.42 -6.74 0.66
N GLN A 326 -28.09 -6.01 -0.22
CA GLN A 326 -27.75 -4.61 -0.51
C GLN A 326 -27.94 -3.81 0.78
N THR A 327 -26.81 -3.49 1.41
CA THR A 327 -26.79 -2.62 2.60
C THR A 327 -27.48 -1.30 2.25
N SER A 328 -28.45 -0.86 3.06
CA SER A 328 -29.13 0.41 2.80
C SER A 328 -28.14 1.57 2.73
N PRO A 329 -28.38 2.62 1.90
CA PRO A 329 -27.50 3.79 1.79
C PRO A 329 -27.20 4.45 3.13
N VAL A 330 -28.16 4.44 4.05
CA VAL A 330 -28.01 4.95 5.43
C VAL A 330 -26.99 4.13 6.21
N ALA A 331 -27.14 2.79 6.22
CA ALA A 331 -26.20 1.92 6.93
C ALA A 331 -24.80 1.97 6.30
N GLN A 332 -24.70 2.02 4.97
CA GLN A 332 -23.46 2.17 4.24
C GLN A 332 -22.75 3.49 4.60
N SER A 333 -23.46 4.62 4.56
CA SER A 333 -22.90 5.94 4.89
C SER A 333 -22.39 5.99 6.34
N GLN A 334 -23.14 5.41 7.29
CA GLN A 334 -22.71 5.34 8.69
C GLN A 334 -21.44 4.52 8.88
N MET A 335 -21.35 3.35 8.21
CA MET A 335 -20.16 2.50 8.26
C MET A 335 -18.94 3.22 7.66
N LEU A 336 -19.08 3.83 6.49
CA LEU A 336 -18.02 4.57 5.82
C LEU A 336 -17.57 5.77 6.66
N ASN A 337 -18.50 6.56 7.21
CA ASN A 337 -18.16 7.67 8.09
C ASN A 337 -17.37 7.23 9.32
N LYS A 338 -17.83 6.19 9.99
CA LYS A 338 -17.13 5.65 11.18
C LYS A 338 -15.67 5.30 10.90
N ASN A 339 -15.41 4.74 9.72
CA ASN A 339 -14.09 4.22 9.37
C ASN A 339 -13.20 5.26 8.68
N LEU A 340 -13.77 6.15 7.86
CA LEU A 340 -13.01 7.00 6.94
C LEU A 340 -13.04 8.48 7.31
N SER A 341 -14.16 9.03 7.81
CA SER A 341 -14.28 10.47 8.02
C SER A 341 -13.35 11.05 9.11
N PRO A 342 -12.86 10.30 10.12
CA PRO A 342 -11.88 10.81 11.07
C PRO A 342 -10.49 11.06 10.49
N TRP A 343 -10.26 10.73 9.21
CA TRP A 343 -8.94 10.68 8.61
C TRP A 343 -8.80 11.58 7.39
N VAL A 344 -7.59 12.03 7.15
CA VAL A 344 -7.14 12.71 5.94
C VAL A 344 -6.16 11.78 5.24
N TYR A 345 -6.38 11.60 3.96
CA TYR A 345 -5.62 10.68 3.11
C TYR A 345 -4.76 11.45 2.12
N GLU A 346 -3.52 11.02 1.95
CA GLU A 346 -2.72 11.38 0.80
C GLU A 346 -3.19 10.52 -0.39
N ILE A 347 -3.66 11.18 -1.43
CA ILE A 347 -4.24 10.52 -2.60
C ILE A 347 -3.38 10.74 -3.86
N PRO A 348 -3.39 9.82 -4.83
CA PRO A 348 -2.71 9.98 -6.10
C PRO A 348 -3.15 11.21 -6.89
N ASP A 349 -2.22 11.81 -7.65
CA ASP A 349 -2.42 13.01 -8.46
C ASP A 349 -3.63 12.90 -9.38
N PHE A 350 -3.80 11.76 -10.06
CA PHE A 350 -4.88 11.58 -11.03
C PHE A 350 -6.28 11.59 -10.39
N LEU A 351 -6.42 11.10 -9.15
CA LEU A 351 -7.68 11.17 -8.38
C LEU A 351 -7.97 12.60 -7.94
N TYR A 352 -6.94 13.31 -7.45
CA TYR A 352 -7.08 14.71 -7.11
C TYR A 352 -7.48 15.55 -8.31
N GLU A 353 -6.81 15.40 -9.46
CA GLU A 353 -7.12 16.13 -10.69
C GLU A 353 -8.53 15.84 -11.20
N ALA A 354 -9.00 14.60 -11.09
CA ALA A 354 -10.38 14.24 -11.47
C ALA A 354 -11.41 14.98 -10.61
N LEU A 355 -11.20 14.99 -9.28
CA LEU A 355 -12.14 15.58 -8.32
C LEU A 355 -12.01 17.11 -8.17
N THR A 356 -10.97 17.74 -8.74
CA THR A 356 -10.75 19.20 -8.71
C THR A 356 -10.75 19.82 -10.11
N THR A 357 -11.31 19.12 -11.08
CA THR A 357 -11.40 19.59 -12.48
C THR A 357 -12.01 20.99 -12.57
N ARG A 358 -11.36 21.88 -13.33
CA ARG A 358 -11.80 23.28 -13.51
C ARG A 358 -12.49 23.50 -14.85
N PRO A 359 -13.41 24.50 -14.95
CA PRO A 359 -14.14 24.80 -16.18
C PRO A 359 -13.26 25.15 -17.38
N ASP A 360 -12.09 25.75 -17.16
CA ASP A 360 -11.16 26.13 -18.23
C ASP A 360 -10.53 24.91 -18.92
N GLN A 361 -10.47 23.75 -18.27
CA GLN A 361 -10.00 22.52 -18.88
C GLN A 361 -10.93 22.01 -19.98
N PHE A 362 -12.24 22.28 -19.88
CA PHE A 362 -13.21 21.97 -20.94
C PHE A 362 -13.02 22.85 -22.19
N ARG A 363 -12.49 24.06 -22.03
CA ARG A 363 -12.31 25.03 -23.14
C ARG A 363 -11.00 24.83 -23.89
N LYS A 364 -9.94 24.33 -23.25
CA LYS A 364 -8.60 24.19 -23.86
C LYS A 364 -8.52 23.08 -24.90
N GLN A 365 -9.32 22.03 -24.78
CA GLN A 365 -9.32 20.91 -25.75
C GLN A 365 -10.00 21.26 -27.09
N THR A 366 -10.84 22.28 -27.13
CA THR A 366 -11.51 22.77 -28.36
C THR A 366 -10.56 23.54 -29.30
N LEU A 367 -9.34 23.89 -28.83
CA LEU A 367 -8.41 24.74 -29.57
C LEU A 367 -7.20 24.00 -30.20
N LEU A 368 -7.17 22.68 -30.13
CA LEU A 368 -6.16 21.89 -30.86
C LEU A 368 -6.71 21.68 -32.29
N PRO A 369 -6.03 22.19 -33.35
CA PRO A 369 -6.44 21.90 -34.72
C PRO A 369 -6.30 20.39 -34.98
N GLU A 370 -7.30 19.80 -35.65
CA GLU A 370 -7.15 18.49 -36.26
C GLU A 370 -5.97 18.59 -37.24
N GLU A 371 -4.90 17.84 -36.98
CA GLU A 371 -3.82 17.67 -37.94
C GLU A 371 -4.40 16.86 -39.12
N GLU A 372 -4.41 17.50 -40.29
CA GLU A 372 -4.76 16.92 -41.60
C GLU A 372 -3.76 15.79 -42.00
#